data_539d2a60f5981854985a67c813971c18
#
_entry.id   539d2a60f5981854985a67c813971c18
#
_cell.length_a   1.000
_cell.length_b   1.000
_cell.length_c   1.000
_cell.angle_alpha   90.00
_cell.angle_beta   90.00
_cell.angle_gamma   90.00
#
_symmetry.space_group_name_H-M   'P 1'
#
loop_
_entity.id
_entity.type
_entity.pdbx_description
1 polymer ?
#
loop_
_entity_poly.entity_id
_entity_poly.type
_entity_poly.pdbx_seq_one_letter_code
_entity_poly.pdbx_strand_id
1 'polypeptide(L)'
;PHRDDVSYELIIEPKMSFGTAHHPTTYMMLSYVAELPVNGLRVLDMGCGTAVLGILAKMRGVSYVEGIDIDEWAFANARENAASNGVELTFKLGGAEAIEGSFDIILANINRNILLADMPRYAAALNPGGSLLLSGFYEADEGALIAKANELGMVLKDKKNRDGWSALQLRVRS
;
A
#
# COMPACT_ATOMS: atom_id res chain seq x y z
N PRO A 1 -7.33 20.89 -3.80
CA PRO A 1 -7.71 20.41 -2.61
C PRO A 1 -9.07 20.12 -2.62
N HIS A 2 -9.35 18.97 -2.29
CA HIS A 2 -10.45 18.52 -2.36
C HIS A 2 -11.03 18.39 -1.10
N ARG A 3 -12.30 18.46 -1.01
CA ARG A 3 -12.99 18.28 0.13
C ARG A 3 -12.89 16.96 0.64
N ASP A 4 -12.63 15.99 -0.17
CA ASP A 4 -12.51 14.62 0.21
C ASP A 4 -11.38 14.42 1.17
N ASP A 5 -10.33 15.19 1.07
CA ASP A 5 -9.21 15.06 1.96
C ASP A 5 -9.63 15.36 3.39
N VAL A 6 -10.53 16.26 3.56
CA VAL A 6 -10.99 16.62 4.88
C VAL A 6 -11.85 15.50 5.45
N SER A 7 -12.62 14.86 4.60
CA SER A 7 -13.51 13.79 5.02
C SER A 7 -12.76 12.57 5.53
N TYR A 8 -11.52 12.38 5.11
CA TYR A 8 -10.74 11.21 5.46
C TYR A 8 -9.59 11.55 6.40
N GLU A 9 -9.81 12.51 7.27
CA GLU A 9 -8.82 12.87 8.25
C GLU A 9 -8.54 11.68 9.16
N LEU A 10 -7.28 11.31 9.31
CA LEU A 10 -6.89 10.15 10.09
C LEU A 10 -6.32 10.54 11.45
N ILE A 11 -6.61 9.73 12.45
CA ILE A 11 -6.06 9.89 13.78
C ILE A 11 -4.87 8.95 13.92
N ILE A 12 -3.66 9.49 13.94
CA ILE A 12 -2.44 8.70 14.02
C ILE A 12 -1.75 8.99 15.34
N GLU A 13 -1.27 7.94 16.02
CA GLU A 13 -0.57 8.11 17.28
C GLU A 13 0.70 8.90 17.04
N PRO A 14 0.94 9.94 17.82
CA PRO A 14 2.10 10.82 17.61
C PRO A 14 3.44 10.10 17.70
N LYS A 15 3.52 9.01 18.40
CA LYS A 15 4.78 8.29 18.56
C LYS A 15 5.17 7.44 17.37
N MET A 16 4.35 7.39 16.35
CA MET A 16 4.66 6.61 15.18
C MET A 16 5.79 7.23 14.43
N SER A 17 6.75 6.45 14.04
CA SER A 17 7.91 6.96 13.38
C SER A 17 7.84 6.87 11.87
N PHE A 18 7.28 5.81 11.32
CA PHE A 18 7.25 5.68 9.91
C PHE A 18 5.87 5.73 9.40
N GLY A 19 5.69 5.95 8.12
CA GLY A 19 4.39 5.92 7.47
C GLY A 19 3.51 7.09 7.83
N THR A 20 4.11 8.19 8.23
CA THR A 20 3.31 9.37 8.53
C THR A 20 2.88 9.99 7.21
N ALA A 21 1.76 10.71 7.20
CA ALA A 21 1.25 11.35 6.01
C ALA A 21 2.18 12.44 5.48
N HIS A 22 3.17 12.86 6.26
CA HIS A 22 4.11 13.90 5.85
C HIS A 22 5.23 13.39 4.96
N HIS A 23 5.55 12.11 5.05
CA HIS A 23 6.61 11.55 4.21
C HIS A 23 6.13 11.51 2.76
N PRO A 24 6.98 11.93 1.80
CA PRO A 24 6.54 11.95 0.39
C PRO A 24 5.97 10.65 -0.14
N THR A 25 6.55 9.50 0.24
CA THR A 25 6.07 8.22 -0.26
C THR A 25 4.69 7.89 0.31
N THR A 26 4.48 8.16 1.57
CA THR A 26 3.18 7.94 2.19
C THR A 26 2.13 8.86 1.57
N TYR A 27 2.50 10.11 1.33
CA TYR A 27 1.59 11.07 0.70
C TYR A 27 1.15 10.58 -0.68
N MET A 28 2.10 10.11 -1.49
CA MET A 28 1.77 9.63 -2.84
C MET A 28 0.89 8.39 -2.79
N MET A 29 1.17 7.48 -1.86
CA MET A 29 0.36 6.27 -1.72
C MET A 29 -1.05 6.59 -1.23
N LEU A 30 -1.17 7.53 -0.27
CA LEU A 30 -2.48 7.97 0.19
C LEU A 30 -3.26 8.61 -0.97
N SER A 31 -2.57 9.36 -1.84
CA SER A 31 -3.20 9.96 -3.00
C SER A 31 -3.78 8.90 -3.93
N TYR A 32 -3.06 7.81 -4.15
CA TYR A 32 -3.58 6.71 -4.97
C TYR A 32 -4.84 6.11 -4.33
N VAL A 33 -4.79 5.84 -3.02
CA VAL A 33 -5.95 5.25 -2.34
C VAL A 33 -7.16 6.19 -2.42
N ALA A 34 -6.91 7.49 -2.36
CA ALA A 34 -7.98 8.48 -2.44
C ALA A 34 -8.53 8.63 -3.85
N GLU A 35 -7.70 8.43 -4.86
CA GLU A 35 -8.10 8.65 -6.26
C GLU A 35 -8.71 7.44 -6.94
N LEU A 36 -8.24 6.25 -6.59
CA LEU A 36 -8.66 5.05 -7.30
C LEU A 36 -10.05 4.57 -6.86
N PRO A 37 -10.78 3.91 -7.76
CA PRO A 37 -12.10 3.38 -7.40
C PRO A 37 -11.91 2.10 -6.57
N VAL A 38 -11.88 2.25 -5.25
CA VAL A 38 -11.57 1.14 -4.35
C VAL A 38 -12.78 0.50 -3.68
N ASN A 39 -13.97 1.08 -3.83
CA ASN A 39 -15.15 0.61 -3.12
C ASN A 39 -15.43 -0.87 -3.43
N GLY A 40 -15.60 -1.67 -2.39
CA GLY A 40 -15.94 -3.09 -2.53
C GLY A 40 -14.75 -3.99 -2.82
N LEU A 41 -13.55 -3.45 -2.97
CA LEU A 41 -12.37 -4.25 -3.33
C LEU A 41 -11.71 -4.89 -2.10
N ARG A 42 -10.79 -5.82 -2.38
CA ARG A 42 -9.97 -6.46 -1.35
C ARG A 42 -8.56 -5.90 -1.47
N VAL A 43 -8.01 -5.41 -0.37
CA VAL A 43 -6.73 -4.71 -0.36
C VAL A 43 -5.76 -5.34 0.62
N LEU A 44 -4.50 -5.49 0.20
CA LEU A 44 -3.42 -5.96 1.04
C LEU A 44 -2.43 -4.81 1.24
N ASP A 45 -2.06 -4.54 2.49
CA ASP A 45 -1.11 -3.48 2.85
C ASP A 45 0.15 -4.15 3.38
N MET A 46 1.16 -4.27 2.53
CA MET A 46 2.42 -4.93 2.87
C MET A 46 3.36 -3.98 3.57
N GLY A 47 3.93 -4.43 4.69
CA GLY A 47 4.75 -3.55 5.51
C GLY A 47 3.90 -2.43 6.06
N CYS A 48 2.76 -2.79 6.65
CA CYS A 48 1.70 -1.82 6.92
C CYS A 48 2.07 -0.71 7.90
N GLY A 49 3.10 -0.90 8.71
CA GLY A 49 3.55 0.16 9.63
C GLY A 49 2.42 0.66 10.50
N THR A 50 2.09 1.95 10.36
CA THR A 50 1.00 2.55 11.13
C THR A 50 -0.37 2.16 10.58
N ALA A 51 -0.41 1.47 9.46
CA ALA A 51 -1.63 1.08 8.75
C ALA A 51 -2.42 2.26 8.15
N VAL A 52 -1.79 3.42 8.01
CA VAL A 52 -2.50 4.59 7.52
C VAL A 52 -3.10 4.35 6.13
N LEU A 53 -2.42 3.61 5.27
CA LEU A 53 -2.92 3.33 3.92
C LEU A 53 -4.14 2.41 3.97
N GLY A 54 -4.06 1.34 4.76
CA GLY A 54 -5.18 0.40 4.89
C GLY A 54 -6.37 1.05 5.57
N ILE A 55 -6.13 1.92 6.54
CA ILE A 55 -7.20 2.63 7.24
C ILE A 55 -7.95 3.52 6.27
N LEU A 56 -7.22 4.30 5.45
CA LEU A 56 -7.88 5.14 4.45
C LEU A 56 -8.67 4.30 3.46
N ALA A 57 -8.10 3.18 3.01
CA ALA A 57 -8.79 2.29 2.08
C ALA A 57 -10.12 1.83 2.68
N LYS A 58 -10.09 1.43 3.95
CA LYS A 58 -11.31 0.95 4.62
C LYS A 58 -12.33 2.06 4.73
N MET A 59 -11.89 3.27 5.03
CA MET A 59 -12.78 4.43 5.13
C MET A 59 -13.41 4.75 3.78
N ARG A 60 -12.76 4.38 2.68
CA ARG A 60 -13.29 4.61 1.33
C ARG A 60 -14.14 3.46 0.81
N GLY A 61 -14.50 2.51 1.67
CA GLY A 61 -15.48 1.47 1.30
C GLY A 61 -14.90 0.16 0.80
N VAL A 62 -13.60 -0.06 1.02
CA VAL A 62 -12.98 -1.34 0.69
C VAL A 62 -13.63 -2.44 1.52
N SER A 63 -13.93 -3.58 0.91
CA SER A 63 -14.63 -4.64 1.61
C SER A 63 -13.75 -5.35 2.62
N TYR A 64 -12.46 -5.46 2.34
CA TYR A 64 -11.55 -6.21 3.21
C TYR A 64 -10.14 -5.63 3.10
N VAL A 65 -9.51 -5.37 4.23
CA VAL A 65 -8.12 -4.93 4.27
C VAL A 65 -7.33 -5.84 5.18
N GLU A 66 -6.21 -6.32 4.68
CA GLU A 66 -5.29 -7.11 5.48
C GLU A 66 -3.95 -6.37 5.51
N GLY A 67 -3.40 -6.19 6.70
CA GLY A 67 -2.07 -5.58 6.86
C GLY A 67 -1.09 -6.64 7.30
N ILE A 68 0.10 -6.67 6.70
CA ILE A 68 1.16 -7.61 7.07
C ILE A 68 2.41 -6.81 7.40
N ASP A 69 3.05 -7.11 8.52
CA ASP A 69 4.30 -6.47 8.89
C ASP A 69 5.15 -7.45 9.69
N ILE A 70 6.46 -7.37 9.54
CA ILE A 70 7.38 -8.26 10.26
C ILE A 70 7.70 -7.73 11.65
N ASP A 71 7.41 -6.46 11.90
CA ASP A 71 7.76 -5.78 13.15
C ASP A 71 6.59 -5.84 14.12
N GLU A 72 6.78 -6.53 15.25
CA GLU A 72 5.73 -6.67 16.27
C GLU A 72 5.25 -5.34 16.79
N TRP A 73 6.17 -4.38 16.93
CA TRP A 73 5.81 -3.07 17.45
C TRP A 73 4.92 -2.32 16.45
N ALA A 74 5.28 -2.39 15.16
CA ALA A 74 4.46 -1.79 14.11
C ALA A 74 3.10 -2.46 14.05
N PHE A 75 3.06 -3.78 14.19
CA PHE A 75 1.82 -4.55 14.21
C PHE A 75 0.88 -4.06 15.32
N ALA A 76 1.41 -3.88 16.54
CA ALA A 76 0.61 -3.41 17.66
C ALA A 76 0.10 -1.99 17.43
N ASN A 77 0.94 -1.13 16.87
CA ASN A 77 0.55 0.24 16.58
C ASN A 77 -0.50 0.32 15.47
N ALA A 78 -0.39 -0.55 14.48
CA ALA A 78 -1.37 -0.61 13.40
C ALA A 78 -2.74 -0.95 13.96
N ARG A 79 -2.78 -1.90 14.89
CA ARG A 79 -4.05 -2.29 15.51
C ARG A 79 -4.65 -1.14 16.31
N GLU A 80 -3.81 -0.43 17.05
CA GLU A 80 -4.27 0.72 17.82
C GLU A 80 -4.83 1.80 16.91
N ASN A 81 -4.13 2.10 15.83
CA ASN A 81 -4.56 3.14 14.90
C ASN A 81 -5.87 2.79 14.22
N ALA A 82 -6.05 1.52 13.85
CA ALA A 82 -7.31 1.08 13.25
C ALA A 82 -8.46 1.27 14.24
N ALA A 83 -8.25 0.89 15.49
CA ALA A 83 -9.27 1.05 16.51
C ALA A 83 -9.59 2.53 16.74
N SER A 84 -8.56 3.39 16.78
CA SER A 84 -8.75 4.82 16.99
C SER A 84 -9.55 5.47 15.85
N ASN A 85 -9.47 4.90 14.66
CA ASN A 85 -10.21 5.42 13.51
C ASN A 85 -11.52 4.68 13.27
N GLY A 86 -11.89 3.75 14.15
CA GLY A 86 -13.17 3.07 14.08
C GLY A 86 -13.31 2.11 12.91
N VAL A 87 -12.21 1.56 12.42
CA VAL A 87 -12.25 0.64 11.29
C VAL A 87 -11.69 -0.73 11.69
N GLU A 88 -12.14 -1.76 11.00
CA GLU A 88 -11.69 -3.12 11.25
C GLU A 88 -10.78 -3.57 10.12
N LEU A 89 -9.58 -4.00 10.47
CA LEU A 89 -8.63 -4.55 9.53
C LEU A 89 -8.14 -5.88 10.09
N THR A 90 -7.72 -6.77 9.21
CA THR A 90 -7.08 -8.01 9.62
C THR A 90 -5.58 -7.77 9.59
N PHE A 91 -4.86 -8.26 10.60
CA PHE A 91 -3.42 -8.07 10.67
C PHE A 91 -2.72 -9.40 10.81
N LYS A 92 -1.56 -9.53 10.15
CA LYS A 92 -0.69 -10.70 10.25
C LYS A 92 0.73 -10.24 10.50
N LEU A 93 1.45 -11.01 11.31
CA LEU A 93 2.85 -10.76 11.56
C LEU A 93 3.64 -11.63 10.58
N GLY A 94 4.49 -11.03 9.76
CA GLY A 94 5.28 -11.78 8.78
C GLY A 94 5.68 -10.93 7.61
N GLY A 95 6.25 -11.56 6.60
CA GLY A 95 6.63 -10.93 5.35
C GLY A 95 5.76 -11.43 4.21
N ALA A 96 6.31 -11.39 2.99
CA ALA A 96 5.54 -11.81 1.81
C ALA A 96 5.14 -13.29 1.87
N GLU A 97 5.86 -14.09 2.64
CA GLU A 97 5.50 -15.51 2.79
C GLU A 97 4.17 -15.70 3.53
N ALA A 98 3.70 -14.67 4.22
CA ALA A 98 2.44 -14.73 4.96
C ALA A 98 1.22 -14.42 4.08
N ILE A 99 1.43 -14.04 2.83
CA ILE A 99 0.33 -13.69 1.94
C ILE A 99 -0.48 -14.93 1.60
N GLU A 100 -1.80 -14.86 1.81
CA GLU A 100 -2.72 -15.94 1.48
C GLU A 100 -3.91 -15.35 0.74
N GLY A 101 -4.45 -16.08 -0.21
CA GLY A 101 -5.61 -15.64 -0.97
C GLY A 101 -5.25 -14.64 -2.05
N SER A 102 -6.21 -13.89 -2.50
CA SER A 102 -6.02 -12.95 -3.60
C SER A 102 -6.62 -11.60 -3.29
N PHE A 103 -6.12 -10.59 -3.98
CA PHE A 103 -6.49 -9.21 -3.70
C PHE A 103 -6.66 -8.44 -5.01
N ASP A 104 -7.42 -7.37 -4.94
CA ASP A 104 -7.61 -6.47 -6.07
C ASP A 104 -6.56 -5.38 -6.10
N ILE A 105 -6.05 -5.01 -4.92
CA ILE A 105 -5.00 -4.01 -4.79
C ILE A 105 -4.01 -4.48 -3.75
N ILE A 106 -2.72 -4.38 -4.04
CA ILE A 106 -1.66 -4.60 -3.07
C ILE A 106 -0.89 -3.30 -2.95
N LEU A 107 -0.72 -2.81 -1.73
CA LEU A 107 0.04 -1.61 -1.43
C LEU A 107 1.34 -2.04 -0.79
N ALA A 108 2.47 -1.52 -1.27
CA ALA A 108 3.76 -1.84 -0.67
C ALA A 108 4.65 -0.60 -0.69
N ASN A 109 4.82 0.01 0.47
CA ASN A 109 5.67 1.18 0.63
C ASN A 109 6.92 0.72 1.36
N ILE A 110 7.84 0.09 0.63
CA ILE A 110 8.99 -0.62 1.18
C ILE A 110 10.19 -0.33 0.27
N ASN A 111 11.42 -0.59 0.74
CA ASN A 111 12.59 -0.27 -0.07
C ASN A 111 12.68 -1.14 -1.33
N ARG A 112 13.43 -0.62 -2.32
CA ARG A 112 13.53 -1.24 -3.64
C ARG A 112 13.95 -2.71 -3.60
N ASN A 113 14.95 -3.06 -2.80
CA ASN A 113 15.48 -4.42 -2.80
C ASN A 113 14.44 -5.44 -2.34
N ILE A 114 13.68 -5.09 -1.31
CA ILE A 114 12.61 -5.96 -0.83
C ILE A 114 11.49 -6.03 -1.87
N LEU A 115 11.15 -4.90 -2.48
CA LEU A 115 10.11 -4.89 -3.51
C LEU A 115 10.49 -5.83 -4.66
N LEU A 116 11.72 -5.74 -5.15
CA LEU A 116 12.15 -6.59 -6.25
C LEU A 116 12.11 -8.07 -5.86
N ALA A 117 12.49 -8.39 -4.64
CA ALA A 117 12.48 -9.77 -4.17
C ALA A 117 11.05 -10.32 -4.02
N ASP A 118 10.12 -9.48 -3.57
CA ASP A 118 8.79 -9.92 -3.23
C ASP A 118 7.74 -9.76 -4.34
N MET A 119 8.05 -9.00 -5.39
CA MET A 119 7.10 -8.77 -6.48
C MET A 119 6.52 -10.03 -7.10
N PRO A 120 7.27 -11.13 -7.25
CA PRO A 120 6.65 -12.35 -7.78
C PRO A 120 5.49 -12.84 -6.91
N ARG A 121 5.61 -12.70 -5.59
CA ARG A 121 4.53 -13.10 -4.69
C ARG A 121 3.34 -12.16 -4.78
N TYR A 122 3.61 -10.86 -4.95
CA TYR A 122 2.53 -9.89 -5.12
C TYR A 122 1.78 -10.17 -6.42
N ALA A 123 2.51 -10.42 -7.51
CA ALA A 123 1.87 -10.68 -8.79
C ALA A 123 0.98 -11.92 -8.71
N ALA A 124 1.45 -12.96 -8.01
CA ALA A 124 0.69 -14.19 -7.87
C ALA A 124 -0.57 -14.02 -7.02
N ALA A 125 -0.58 -13.03 -6.15
CA ALA A 125 -1.71 -12.79 -5.26
C ALA A 125 -2.70 -11.76 -5.78
N LEU A 126 -2.45 -11.18 -6.95
CA LEU A 126 -3.35 -10.19 -7.52
C LEU A 126 -4.37 -10.85 -8.44
N ASN A 127 -5.60 -10.40 -8.34
CA ASN A 127 -6.66 -10.82 -9.25
C ASN A 127 -6.41 -10.25 -10.65
N PRO A 128 -6.95 -10.86 -11.70
CA PRO A 128 -6.81 -10.30 -13.05
C PRO A 128 -7.30 -8.85 -13.08
N GLY A 129 -6.52 -7.97 -13.67
CA GLY A 129 -6.85 -6.55 -13.70
C GLY A 129 -6.55 -5.81 -12.41
N GLY A 130 -6.00 -6.50 -11.41
CA GLY A 130 -5.68 -5.87 -10.14
C GLY A 130 -4.47 -4.97 -10.23
N SER A 131 -4.27 -4.13 -9.21
CA SER A 131 -3.21 -3.12 -9.20
C SER A 131 -2.22 -3.34 -8.07
N LEU A 132 -0.95 -3.13 -8.38
CA LEU A 132 0.13 -3.13 -7.41
C LEU A 132 0.60 -1.69 -7.28
N LEU A 133 0.52 -1.12 -6.09
CA LEU A 133 0.94 0.25 -5.83
C LEU A 133 2.21 0.20 -5.01
N LEU A 134 3.30 0.71 -5.58
CA LEU A 134 4.62 0.64 -4.97
C LEU A 134 5.18 2.01 -4.67
N SER A 135 5.85 2.17 -3.55
CA SER A 135 6.66 3.34 -3.25
C SER A 135 7.72 2.95 -2.22
N GLY A 136 8.52 3.91 -1.79
CA GLY A 136 9.62 3.65 -0.88
C GLY A 136 10.95 3.61 -1.60
N PHE A 137 11.00 4.15 -2.82
CA PHE A 137 12.20 4.15 -3.65
C PHE A 137 12.31 5.49 -4.38
N TYR A 138 13.47 5.74 -4.97
CA TYR A 138 13.75 6.99 -5.66
C TYR A 138 13.46 6.89 -7.15
N GLU A 139 13.37 8.03 -7.80
CA GLU A 139 13.10 8.06 -9.24
C GLU A 139 14.08 7.22 -10.03
N ALA A 140 15.34 7.18 -9.60
CA ALA A 140 16.36 6.39 -10.29
C ALA A 140 16.07 4.90 -10.31
N ASP A 141 15.22 4.42 -9.41
CA ASP A 141 14.91 3.00 -9.29
C ASP A 141 13.69 2.56 -10.10
N GLU A 142 12.98 3.51 -10.70
CA GLU A 142 11.75 3.21 -11.44
C GLU A 142 11.96 2.18 -12.52
N GLY A 143 13.02 2.34 -13.29
CA GLY A 143 13.27 1.44 -14.44
C GLY A 143 13.38 -0.01 -14.02
N ALA A 144 14.09 -0.29 -12.94
CA ALA A 144 14.27 -1.67 -12.47
C ALA A 144 12.93 -2.28 -12.04
N LEU A 145 12.11 -1.48 -11.36
CA LEU A 145 10.80 -1.99 -10.88
C LEU A 145 9.83 -2.20 -12.03
N ILE A 146 9.82 -1.30 -13.00
CA ILE A 146 8.95 -1.44 -14.17
C ILE A 146 9.37 -2.65 -14.99
N ALA A 147 10.68 -2.87 -15.15
CA ALA A 147 11.16 -4.03 -15.89
C ALA A 147 10.73 -5.33 -15.19
N LYS A 148 10.85 -5.37 -13.87
CA LYS A 148 10.44 -6.56 -13.11
C LYS A 148 8.93 -6.80 -13.26
N ALA A 149 8.16 -5.72 -13.19
CA ALA A 149 6.71 -5.81 -13.35
C ALA A 149 6.34 -6.40 -14.71
N ASN A 150 7.03 -5.94 -15.78
CA ASN A 150 6.75 -6.44 -17.11
C ASN A 150 7.05 -7.92 -17.24
N GLU A 151 8.12 -8.39 -16.58
CA GLU A 151 8.43 -9.81 -16.55
C GLU A 151 7.33 -10.62 -15.88
N LEU A 152 6.64 -10.01 -14.94
CA LEU A 152 5.60 -10.68 -14.17
C LEU A 152 4.20 -10.48 -14.74
N GLY A 153 4.10 -9.91 -15.92
CA GLY A 153 2.78 -9.73 -16.56
C GLY A 153 2.04 -8.49 -16.13
N MET A 154 2.74 -7.51 -15.57
CA MET A 154 2.14 -6.25 -15.17
C MET A 154 2.66 -5.12 -16.02
N VAL A 155 1.85 -4.09 -16.20
CA VAL A 155 2.24 -2.91 -16.98
C VAL A 155 2.06 -1.65 -16.13
N LEU A 156 2.87 -0.64 -16.42
CA LEU A 156 2.78 0.65 -15.73
C LEU A 156 1.53 1.38 -16.20
N LYS A 157 0.71 1.81 -15.25
CA LYS A 157 -0.50 2.58 -15.55
C LYS A 157 -0.36 4.05 -15.16
N ASP A 158 0.38 4.34 -14.11
CA ASP A 158 0.53 5.71 -13.63
C ASP A 158 1.75 5.80 -12.75
N LYS A 159 2.31 6.98 -12.60
CA LYS A 159 3.37 7.20 -11.63
C LYS A 159 3.24 8.57 -11.01
N LYS A 160 3.77 8.71 -9.81
CA LYS A 160 3.83 9.98 -9.10
C LYS A 160 5.25 10.19 -8.63
N ASN A 161 5.68 11.44 -8.60
CA ASN A 161 7.00 11.79 -8.09
C ASN A 161 6.86 12.96 -7.11
N ARG A 162 7.62 12.92 -6.02
CA ARG A 162 7.58 13.97 -5.03
C ARG A 162 8.90 13.99 -4.28
N ASP A 163 9.60 15.12 -4.33
CA ASP A 163 10.88 15.31 -3.64
C ASP A 163 11.90 14.20 -3.95
N GLY A 164 11.95 13.78 -5.21
CA GLY A 164 12.89 12.75 -5.64
C GLY A 164 12.44 11.32 -5.41
N TRP A 165 11.36 11.13 -4.64
CA TRP A 165 10.78 9.81 -4.42
C TRP A 165 9.76 9.50 -5.51
N SER A 166 9.49 8.23 -5.71
CA SER A 166 8.57 7.78 -6.75
C SER A 166 7.53 6.83 -6.20
N ALA A 167 6.37 6.80 -6.82
CA ALA A 167 5.34 5.81 -6.58
C ALA A 167 4.80 5.35 -7.93
N LEU A 168 4.54 4.07 -8.04
CA LEU A 168 4.09 3.47 -9.31
C LEU A 168 2.78 2.73 -9.12
N GLN A 169 1.91 2.85 -10.11
CA GLN A 169 0.73 1.99 -10.20
C GLN A 169 0.97 1.03 -11.36
N LEU A 170 1.07 -0.25 -11.04
CA LEU A 170 1.25 -1.33 -12.00
C LEU A 170 -0.04 -2.15 -12.04
N ARG A 171 -0.42 -2.63 -13.20
CA ARG A 171 -1.67 -3.40 -13.31
C ARG A 171 -1.41 -4.73 -13.99
N VAL A 172 -2.02 -5.79 -13.44
CA VAL A 172 -1.95 -7.11 -14.03
C VAL A 172 -2.74 -7.09 -15.33
N ARG A 173 -2.17 -7.66 -16.37
CA ARG A 173 -2.86 -7.75 -17.66
C ARG A 173 -4.07 -8.66 -17.50
N SER A 174 -5.17 -8.27 -18.08
CA SER A 174 -6.41 -9.06 -18.00
C SER A 174 -6.56 -10.03 -19.14
#